data_a0b971ee4d960466cfa1a2e34730e672
#
_entry.id   a0b971ee4d960466cfa1a2e34730e672
#
_cell.length_a   1.000
_cell.length_b   1.000
_cell.length_c   1.000
_cell.angle_alpha   90.00
_cell.angle_beta   90.00
_cell.angle_gamma   90.00
#
_symmetry.space_group_name_H-M   'P 1'
#
loop_
_entity.id
_entity.type
_entity.pdbx_description
1 polymer ?
#
loop_
_entity_poly.entity_id
_entity_poly.type
_entity_poly.pdbx_seq_one_letter_code
_entity_poly.pdbx_strand_id
1 'polypeptide(L)'
;MKRKVGKRKKQLQQKYFFRKLLLTEGILIIAAVIILGGVFLVKRIRENVNTVSMVEEASGLDKDDSNSLAAVKAAMARPAEFSPKCVDSTRPSLYIETTDIEVDGQILANTSDYTSTDTHSFDAGISYTDVDGIVTFRGNNFRDTAAYGNTQIKNGKIQDLWTAKTGSITYGDATWSGSGWTGQPLMEKWSQEVKKSMNMYDWAKEKDDLVEVIYACMDGYVYFLDLETGEATRDPLYLGFTFKGAGALDPRGYPIMYVGAGYDSNEGTARVFVVNLLDCSVMYTFGNNDEFSLRGNLSYFDSSALVDAVTDTLIYPGENGILYLIKLNTSYDPEAGTLSVNPDHIVKWRYNGTRTSVGSYLLGMSDSAAIYDCYLFIADNGGNLMCLDLNTLQLVWVQDILDDSNSTPVLSVEDGHLYLYVSTSFRLGWRSSTTAEVPVWKIDAETGEIIWKTSYDCSS
;
A
#
# COMPACT_ATOMS: atom_id res chain seq x y z
N MET A 1 -17.55 70.14 37.80
CA MET A 1 -17.92 69.27 36.66
C MET A 1 -16.87 69.22 35.53
N LYS A 2 -16.13 70.26 35.22
CA LYS A 2 -15.13 70.33 34.11
C LYS A 2 -13.88 69.44 34.29
N ARG A 3 -13.45 69.06 35.53
CA ARG A 3 -12.25 68.18 35.78
C ARG A 3 -12.50 66.66 35.48
N LYS A 4 -13.75 66.19 35.55
CA LYS A 4 -14.05 64.74 35.26
C LYS A 4 -14.11 64.46 33.75
N VAL A 5 -14.48 65.40 32.91
CA VAL A 5 -14.59 65.27 31.44
C VAL A 5 -13.20 65.16 30.81
N GLY A 6 -12.21 65.90 31.29
CA GLY A 6 -10.83 65.88 30.79
C GLY A 6 -10.10 64.52 31.04
N LYS A 7 -10.34 63.91 32.19
CA LYS A 7 -9.76 62.57 32.49
C LYS A 7 -10.34 61.44 31.61
N ARG A 8 -11.64 61.49 31.32
CA ARG A 8 -12.31 60.53 30.47
C ARG A 8 -11.85 60.61 29.01
N LYS A 9 -11.62 61.83 28.52
CA LYS A 9 -11.10 62.08 27.16
C LYS A 9 -9.67 61.59 26.97
N LYS A 10 -8.79 61.80 27.99
CA LYS A 10 -7.43 61.26 27.99
C LYS A 10 -7.37 59.72 28.05
N GLN A 11 -8.23 59.09 28.84
CA GLN A 11 -8.30 57.61 28.90
C GLN A 11 -8.84 57.00 27.57
N LEU A 12 -9.79 57.65 26.88
CA LEU A 12 -10.26 57.23 25.59
C LEU A 12 -9.17 57.37 24.51
N GLN A 13 -8.40 58.45 24.52
CA GLN A 13 -7.29 58.65 23.59
C GLN A 13 -6.15 57.63 23.82
N GLN A 14 -5.83 57.31 25.10
CA GLN A 14 -4.89 56.25 25.39
C GLN A 14 -5.37 54.86 24.95
N LYS A 15 -6.64 54.51 25.16
CA LYS A 15 -7.21 53.25 24.67
C LYS A 15 -7.20 53.15 23.15
N TYR A 16 -7.48 54.27 22.44
CA TYR A 16 -7.43 54.30 20.99
C TYR A 16 -6.01 54.20 20.45
N PHE A 17 -5.04 54.80 21.10
CA PHE A 17 -3.62 54.68 20.78
C PHE A 17 -3.10 53.23 20.97
N PHE A 18 -3.41 52.60 22.09
CA PHE A 18 -3.06 51.21 22.33
C PHE A 18 -3.72 50.23 21.35
N ARG A 19 -4.98 50.44 20.99
CA ARG A 19 -5.63 49.61 19.98
C ARG A 19 -4.98 49.77 18.60
N LYS A 20 -4.60 50.99 18.22
CA LYS A 20 -3.91 51.23 16.97
C LYS A 20 -2.51 50.64 16.95
N LEU A 21 -1.79 50.66 18.05
CA LEU A 21 -0.48 50.06 18.20
C LEU A 21 -0.55 48.50 18.06
N LEU A 22 -1.50 47.86 18.76
CA LEU A 22 -1.73 46.41 18.67
C LEU A 22 -2.17 45.96 17.26
N LEU A 23 -2.94 46.80 16.55
CA LEU A 23 -3.33 46.49 15.16
C LEU A 23 -2.15 46.63 14.20
N THR A 24 -1.26 47.63 14.38
CA THR A 24 -0.05 47.75 13.57
C THR A 24 0.96 46.63 13.85
N GLU A 25 1.15 46.23 15.10
CA GLU A 25 2.00 45.09 15.45
C GLU A 25 1.44 43.76 14.87
N GLY A 26 0.12 43.54 14.96
CA GLY A 26 -0.55 42.38 14.36
C GLY A 26 -0.36 42.31 12.84
N ILE A 27 -0.49 43.44 12.15
CA ILE A 27 -0.28 43.50 10.70
C ILE A 27 1.17 43.25 10.32
N LEU A 28 2.12 43.75 11.12
CA LEU A 28 3.55 43.52 10.90
C LEU A 28 3.94 42.03 11.12
N ILE A 29 3.36 41.37 12.13
CA ILE A 29 3.57 39.94 12.36
C ILE A 29 3.01 39.11 11.20
N ILE A 30 1.80 39.40 10.75
CA ILE A 30 1.19 38.70 9.60
C ILE A 30 2.03 38.92 8.32
N ALA A 31 2.50 40.13 8.08
CA ALA A 31 3.37 40.41 6.95
C ALA A 31 4.70 39.66 7.03
N ALA A 32 5.30 39.57 8.21
CA ALA A 32 6.52 38.78 8.44
C ALA A 32 6.31 37.28 8.20
N VAL A 33 5.19 36.73 8.65
CA VAL A 33 4.84 35.31 8.42
C VAL A 33 4.63 35.02 6.93
N ILE A 34 3.97 35.93 6.20
CA ILE A 34 3.76 35.79 4.75
C ILE A 34 5.10 35.87 3.99
N ILE A 35 5.99 36.79 4.39
CA ILE A 35 7.31 36.96 3.77
C ILE A 35 8.18 35.72 4.06
N LEU A 36 8.23 35.24 5.30
CA LEU A 36 8.96 34.02 5.68
C LEU A 36 8.41 32.78 4.95
N GLY A 37 7.09 32.62 4.89
CA GLY A 37 6.45 31.56 4.14
C GLY A 37 6.74 31.62 2.64
N GLY A 38 6.73 32.83 2.07
CA GLY A 38 7.08 33.07 0.67
C GLY A 38 8.56 32.75 0.38
N VAL A 39 9.47 33.16 1.26
CA VAL A 39 10.91 32.85 1.14
C VAL A 39 11.15 31.34 1.25
N PHE A 40 10.47 30.67 2.17
CA PHE A 40 10.56 29.20 2.33
C PHE A 40 10.05 28.47 1.09
N LEU A 41 8.90 28.90 0.55
CA LEU A 41 8.32 28.31 -0.67
C LEU A 41 9.21 28.54 -1.89
N VAL A 42 9.75 29.75 -2.06
CA VAL A 42 10.69 30.07 -3.15
C VAL A 42 12.01 29.28 -3.01
N LYS A 43 12.52 29.11 -1.78
CA LYS A 43 13.69 28.29 -1.51
C LYS A 43 13.43 26.83 -1.90
N ARG A 44 12.28 26.28 -1.50
CA ARG A 44 11.88 24.89 -1.82
C ARG A 44 11.66 24.68 -3.34
N ILE A 45 11.03 25.67 -4.01
CA ILE A 45 10.87 25.62 -5.48
C ILE A 45 12.25 25.70 -6.17
N ARG A 46 13.14 26.56 -5.67
CA ARG A 46 14.50 26.72 -6.23
C ARG A 46 15.37 25.49 -5.99
N GLU A 47 15.25 24.83 -4.86
CA GLU A 47 15.91 23.54 -4.56
C GLU A 47 15.40 22.45 -5.50
N ASN A 48 14.10 22.33 -5.72
CA ASN A 48 13.51 21.39 -6.68
C ASN A 48 13.93 21.69 -8.14
N VAL A 49 13.94 22.97 -8.54
CA VAL A 49 14.38 23.38 -9.89
C VAL A 49 15.88 23.16 -10.07
N ASN A 50 16.68 23.43 -9.03
CA ASN A 50 18.12 23.17 -9.07
C ASN A 50 18.41 21.66 -9.11
N THR A 51 17.63 20.82 -8.42
CA THR A 51 17.79 19.37 -8.47
C THR A 51 17.49 18.84 -9.87
N VAL A 52 16.44 19.32 -10.52
CA VAL A 52 16.10 18.96 -11.90
C VAL A 52 17.18 19.45 -12.87
N SER A 53 17.69 20.70 -12.72
CA SER A 53 18.75 21.23 -13.60
C SER A 53 20.11 20.55 -13.35
N MET A 54 20.44 20.17 -12.13
CA MET A 54 21.64 19.39 -11.81
C MET A 54 21.59 17.97 -12.37
N VAL A 55 20.40 17.36 -12.45
CA VAL A 55 20.19 16.05 -13.09
C VAL A 55 20.38 16.17 -14.61
N GLU A 56 19.82 17.22 -15.22
CA GLU A 56 20.01 17.49 -16.65
C GLU A 56 21.49 17.83 -17.01
N GLU A 57 22.19 18.51 -16.10
CA GLU A 57 23.61 18.93 -16.30
C GLU A 57 24.60 17.79 -15.98
N ALA A 58 24.33 16.98 -14.94
CA ALA A 58 25.16 15.84 -14.56
C ALA A 58 25.05 14.64 -15.50
N SER A 59 23.91 14.52 -16.20
CA SER A 59 23.67 13.34 -17.03
C SER A 59 24.35 13.41 -18.38
N GLY A 60 24.65 14.60 -18.93
CA GLY A 60 25.20 14.75 -20.30
C GLY A 60 24.40 13.96 -21.37
N LEU A 61 23.16 13.58 -21.00
CA LEU A 61 22.32 12.67 -21.73
C LEU A 61 21.52 13.41 -22.79
N ASP A 62 21.44 12.82 -23.95
CA ASP A 62 20.62 13.30 -25.05
C ASP A 62 19.15 13.30 -24.60
N LYS A 63 18.44 14.40 -24.81
CA LYS A 63 17.04 14.59 -24.31
C LYS A 63 16.03 13.56 -24.85
N ASP A 64 16.46 12.77 -25.83
CA ASP A 64 15.64 11.72 -26.47
C ASP A 64 15.81 10.30 -25.86
N ASP A 65 16.70 10.12 -24.86
CA ASP A 65 16.90 8.82 -24.24
C ASP A 65 16.03 8.65 -22.96
N SER A 66 14.78 8.24 -23.18
CA SER A 66 13.80 7.98 -22.10
C SER A 66 14.28 6.90 -21.10
N ASN A 67 15.06 5.91 -21.56
CA ASN A 67 15.59 4.85 -20.71
C ASN A 67 16.67 5.35 -19.75
N SER A 68 17.53 6.25 -20.19
CA SER A 68 18.57 6.83 -19.34
C SER A 68 17.99 7.79 -18.31
N LEU A 69 16.93 8.55 -18.64
CA LEU A 69 16.21 9.39 -17.71
C LEU A 69 15.47 8.56 -16.65
N ALA A 70 14.86 7.44 -17.04
CA ALA A 70 14.24 6.51 -16.12
C ALA A 70 15.26 5.90 -15.15
N ALA A 71 16.43 5.48 -15.63
CA ALA A 71 17.51 4.97 -14.80
C ALA A 71 18.04 6.01 -13.80
N VAL A 72 18.16 7.28 -14.22
CA VAL A 72 18.55 8.38 -13.32
C VAL A 72 17.48 8.63 -12.26
N LYS A 73 16.21 8.67 -12.64
CA LYS A 73 15.10 8.83 -11.69
C LYS A 73 15.05 7.67 -10.68
N ALA A 74 15.24 6.43 -11.15
CA ALA A 74 15.30 5.25 -10.29
C ALA A 74 16.47 5.33 -9.30
N ALA A 75 17.65 5.79 -9.74
CA ALA A 75 18.81 5.96 -8.87
C ALA A 75 18.58 7.05 -7.80
N MET A 76 17.88 8.13 -8.14
CA MET A 76 17.52 9.20 -7.19
C MET A 76 16.43 8.80 -6.19
N ALA A 77 15.62 7.81 -6.53
CA ALA A 77 14.57 7.28 -5.66
C ALA A 77 15.09 6.23 -4.67
N ARG A 78 16.40 5.95 -4.66
CA ARG A 78 17.04 5.02 -3.73
C ARG A 78 17.63 5.78 -2.55
N PRO A 79 17.59 5.21 -1.33
CA PRO A 79 18.36 5.75 -0.23
C PRO A 79 19.86 5.67 -0.50
N ALA A 80 20.62 6.62 0.06
CA ALA A 80 22.07 6.67 -0.12
C ALA A 80 22.78 5.47 0.50
N GLU A 81 22.29 5.06 1.68
CA GLU A 81 22.68 3.84 2.39
C GLU A 81 21.41 3.29 3.05
N PHE A 82 21.30 1.98 3.21
CA PHE A 82 20.17 1.35 3.90
C PHE A 82 20.64 0.07 4.60
N SER A 83 20.65 0.09 5.92
CA SER A 83 21.09 -1.03 6.76
C SER A 83 20.23 -1.10 8.03
N PRO A 84 19.03 -1.68 7.94
CA PRO A 84 18.09 -1.71 9.05
C PRO A 84 18.61 -2.43 10.29
N LYS A 85 18.29 -1.85 11.45
CA LYS A 85 18.65 -2.37 12.78
C LYS A 85 17.70 -1.82 13.83
N CYS A 86 17.44 -2.59 14.88
CA CYS A 86 16.66 -2.06 16.00
C CYS A 86 17.51 -1.13 16.88
N VAL A 87 16.81 -0.22 17.53
CA VAL A 87 17.29 0.54 18.70
C VAL A 87 16.58 0.02 19.95
N ASP A 88 16.90 0.55 21.13
CA ASP A 88 16.34 0.07 22.39
C ASP A 88 14.82 0.09 22.45
N SER A 89 14.18 1.11 21.86
CA SER A 89 12.73 1.28 21.83
C SER A 89 12.02 0.41 20.78
N THR A 90 12.75 -0.08 19.78
CA THR A 90 12.18 -0.84 18.64
C THR A 90 12.65 -2.29 18.61
N ARG A 91 13.27 -2.78 19.69
CA ARG A 91 13.67 -4.20 19.77
C ARG A 91 12.46 -5.12 19.67
N PRO A 92 12.49 -6.12 18.76
CA PRO A 92 11.37 -7.03 18.58
C PRO A 92 10.90 -7.71 19.86
N SER A 93 11.81 -8.08 20.75
CA SER A 93 11.50 -8.75 22.03
C SER A 93 10.65 -7.94 23.02
N LEU A 94 10.42 -6.64 22.77
CA LEU A 94 9.49 -5.83 23.56
C LEU A 94 8.03 -6.11 23.20
N TYR A 95 7.77 -6.58 22.00
CA TYR A 95 6.43 -6.69 21.41
C TYR A 95 6.09 -8.10 20.93
N ILE A 96 7.10 -8.87 20.54
CA ILE A 96 6.97 -10.21 19.97
C ILE A 96 7.59 -11.22 20.93
N GLU A 97 6.84 -12.26 21.28
CA GLU A 97 7.27 -13.34 22.15
C GLU A 97 7.96 -14.47 21.39
N THR A 98 7.36 -14.89 20.28
CA THR A 98 7.87 -15.98 19.45
C THR A 98 7.59 -15.74 17.98
N THR A 99 8.44 -16.31 17.14
CA THR A 99 8.21 -16.45 15.70
C THR A 99 8.36 -17.90 15.31
N ASP A 100 7.58 -18.39 14.36
CA ASP A 100 7.68 -19.71 13.80
C ASP A 100 7.80 -19.64 12.27
N ILE A 101 8.52 -20.57 11.68
CA ILE A 101 8.66 -20.74 10.23
C ILE A 101 8.27 -22.16 9.85
N GLU A 102 7.40 -22.28 8.85
CA GLU A 102 7.06 -23.53 8.19
C GLU A 102 7.63 -23.53 6.76
N VAL A 103 8.34 -24.57 6.39
CA VAL A 103 8.84 -24.78 5.04
C VAL A 103 8.25 -26.10 4.52
N ASP A 104 7.49 -26.02 3.44
CA ASP A 104 6.86 -27.17 2.78
C ASP A 104 6.10 -28.11 3.75
N GLY A 105 5.35 -27.51 4.68
CA GLY A 105 4.56 -28.21 5.69
C GLY A 105 5.37 -28.71 6.91
N GLN A 106 6.64 -28.33 7.04
CA GLN A 106 7.46 -28.67 8.18
C GLN A 106 7.84 -27.44 9.00
N ILE A 107 7.43 -27.40 10.26
CA ILE A 107 7.81 -26.32 11.18
C ILE A 107 9.26 -26.51 11.60
N LEU A 108 10.08 -25.48 11.45
CA LEU A 108 11.47 -25.48 11.84
C LEU A 108 11.61 -25.50 13.37
N ALA A 109 12.54 -26.29 13.87
CA ALA A 109 12.82 -26.37 15.31
C ALA A 109 13.42 -25.06 15.86
N ASN A 110 14.12 -24.30 15.01
CA ASN A 110 14.72 -23.02 15.35
C ASN A 110 14.63 -22.09 14.12
N THR A 111 14.01 -20.93 14.29
CA THR A 111 13.82 -19.96 13.19
C THR A 111 15.13 -19.33 12.73
N SER A 112 16.18 -19.30 13.56
CA SER A 112 17.50 -18.81 13.15
C SER A 112 18.22 -19.73 12.16
N ASP A 113 17.72 -20.95 11.95
CA ASP A 113 18.30 -21.89 10.98
C ASP A 113 17.75 -21.68 9.56
N TYR A 114 16.76 -20.79 9.42
CA TYR A 114 16.19 -20.46 8.12
C TYR A 114 17.10 -19.50 7.36
N THR A 115 17.31 -19.82 6.11
CA THR A 115 17.85 -18.93 5.09
C THR A 115 17.12 -19.23 3.79
N SER A 116 16.63 -18.20 3.12
CA SER A 116 15.94 -18.37 1.84
C SER A 116 16.84 -19.04 0.80
N THR A 117 16.27 -19.92 0.02
CA THR A 117 16.97 -20.56 -1.13
C THR A 117 17.21 -19.58 -2.27
N ASP A 118 16.30 -18.62 -2.42
CA ASP A 118 16.39 -17.52 -3.37
C ASP A 118 16.74 -16.22 -2.63
N THR A 119 17.52 -15.34 -3.23
CA THR A 119 17.80 -14.02 -2.65
C THR A 119 16.74 -13.04 -3.10
N HIS A 120 15.88 -12.62 -2.18
CA HIS A 120 14.90 -11.56 -2.42
C HIS A 120 15.58 -10.21 -2.38
N SER A 121 15.32 -9.37 -3.37
CA SER A 121 15.79 -7.99 -3.41
C SER A 121 14.88 -7.14 -4.30
N PHE A 122 14.17 -6.20 -3.70
CA PHE A 122 13.30 -5.25 -4.38
C PHE A 122 13.98 -3.90 -4.51
N ASP A 123 14.05 -3.39 -5.71
CA ASP A 123 14.58 -2.06 -5.98
C ASP A 123 13.54 -0.97 -5.61
N ALA A 124 13.88 0.30 -5.87
CA ALA A 124 13.00 1.44 -5.72
C ALA A 124 11.65 1.22 -6.43
N GLY A 125 10.58 1.78 -5.88
CA GLY A 125 9.21 1.55 -6.36
C GLY A 125 9.01 1.77 -7.86
N ILE A 126 9.72 2.74 -8.44
CA ILE A 126 9.68 3.02 -9.88
C ILE A 126 10.20 1.88 -10.76
N SER A 127 10.99 0.96 -10.20
CA SER A 127 11.58 -0.19 -10.91
C SER A 127 10.79 -1.49 -10.73
N TYR A 128 9.67 -1.45 -9.99
CA TYR A 128 8.89 -2.65 -9.67
C TYR A 128 8.27 -3.31 -10.90
N THR A 129 7.83 -2.52 -11.86
CA THR A 129 7.19 -2.99 -13.08
C THR A 129 7.38 -2.02 -14.24
N ASP A 130 7.49 -2.56 -15.44
CA ASP A 130 7.44 -1.80 -16.70
C ASP A 130 6.02 -1.79 -17.32
N VAL A 131 5.05 -2.40 -16.65
CA VAL A 131 3.66 -2.44 -17.11
C VAL A 131 3.06 -1.04 -17.09
N ASP A 132 2.42 -0.65 -18.20
CA ASP A 132 1.61 0.58 -18.27
C ASP A 132 0.27 0.32 -17.57
N GLY A 133 0.25 0.54 -16.23
CA GLY A 133 -0.90 0.18 -15.43
C GLY A 133 -0.75 0.44 -13.93
N ILE A 134 -1.66 -0.14 -13.17
CA ILE A 134 -1.64 -0.25 -11.70
C ILE A 134 -1.71 -1.74 -11.36
N VAL A 135 -0.57 -2.35 -11.10
CA VAL A 135 -0.47 -3.82 -10.97
C VAL A 135 -0.68 -4.33 -9.54
N THR A 136 -0.69 -3.47 -8.55
CA THR A 136 -0.93 -3.82 -7.14
C THR A 136 -1.49 -2.62 -6.39
N PHE A 137 -1.96 -2.80 -5.17
CA PHE A 137 -2.45 -1.68 -4.36
C PHE A 137 -1.40 -0.58 -4.25
N ARG A 138 -1.78 0.64 -4.65
CA ARG A 138 -0.91 1.83 -4.74
C ARG A 138 0.30 1.65 -5.68
N GLY A 139 0.17 0.79 -6.67
CA GLY A 139 0.97 0.72 -7.89
C GLY A 139 2.25 -0.13 -7.83
N ASN A 140 3.00 -0.11 -6.73
CA ASN A 140 4.32 -0.75 -6.65
C ASN A 140 4.69 -1.25 -5.24
N ASN A 141 5.93 -1.73 -5.06
CA ASN A 141 6.46 -2.21 -3.78
C ASN A 141 6.68 -1.11 -2.73
N PHE A 142 6.79 0.17 -3.11
CA PHE A 142 6.82 1.32 -2.19
C PHE A 142 5.43 1.78 -1.79
N ARG A 143 4.39 1.36 -2.51
CA ARG A 143 3.01 1.80 -2.30
C ARG A 143 2.81 3.31 -2.52
N ASP A 144 3.61 3.95 -3.35
CA ASP A 144 3.66 5.41 -3.54
C ASP A 144 3.09 5.90 -4.88
N THR A 145 2.68 4.97 -5.78
CA THR A 145 2.18 5.28 -7.14
C THR A 145 0.73 4.84 -7.30
N ALA A 146 -0.19 5.53 -6.66
CA ALA A 146 -1.62 5.17 -6.63
C ALA A 146 -2.44 5.69 -7.84
N ALA A 147 -1.86 6.51 -8.71
CA ALA A 147 -2.55 7.17 -9.81
C ALA A 147 -2.09 6.66 -11.17
N TYR A 148 -3.04 6.52 -12.09
CA TYR A 148 -2.78 6.17 -13.49
C TYR A 148 -2.92 7.40 -14.38
N GLY A 149 -1.92 7.62 -15.22
CA GLY A 149 -1.90 8.71 -16.18
C GLY A 149 -1.79 10.12 -15.57
N ASN A 150 -1.93 11.12 -16.43
CA ASN A 150 -1.87 12.54 -16.06
C ASN A 150 -3.05 13.29 -16.67
N THR A 151 -3.61 14.24 -15.95
CA THR A 151 -4.70 15.09 -16.46
C THR A 151 -4.44 16.57 -16.20
N GLN A 152 -4.94 17.41 -17.10
CA GLN A 152 -5.01 18.85 -16.91
C GLN A 152 -6.40 19.26 -16.46
N ILE A 153 -6.53 19.78 -15.26
CA ILE A 153 -7.79 20.29 -14.75
C ILE A 153 -8.07 21.65 -15.41
N LYS A 154 -8.97 21.68 -16.41
CA LYS A 154 -9.29 22.89 -17.17
C LYS A 154 -10.41 23.70 -16.54
N ASN A 155 -11.40 23.05 -15.91
CA ASN A 155 -12.64 23.68 -15.48
C ASN A 155 -12.86 23.65 -13.95
N GLY A 156 -11.93 23.04 -13.18
CA GLY A 156 -12.07 22.87 -11.73
C GLY A 156 -13.29 22.05 -11.30
N LYS A 157 -13.84 21.23 -12.20
CA LYS A 157 -15.01 20.38 -11.96
C LYS A 157 -14.68 18.92 -12.24
N ILE A 158 -15.17 18.05 -11.38
CA ILE A 158 -15.21 16.59 -11.57
C ILE A 158 -16.60 16.28 -12.11
N GLN A 159 -16.66 15.35 -13.08
CA GLN A 159 -17.90 14.82 -13.62
C GLN A 159 -17.78 13.30 -13.77
N ASP A 160 -18.90 12.59 -13.66
CA ASP A 160 -18.93 11.16 -13.92
C ASP A 160 -18.73 10.92 -15.42
N LEU A 161 -17.79 10.05 -15.74
CA LEU A 161 -17.54 9.61 -17.12
C LEU A 161 -18.47 8.44 -17.46
N TRP A 162 -18.50 7.44 -16.62
CA TRP A 162 -19.38 6.29 -16.70
C TRP A 162 -19.62 5.67 -15.32
N THR A 163 -20.55 4.75 -15.21
CA THR A 163 -20.88 4.04 -13.98
C THR A 163 -21.15 2.56 -14.28
N ALA A 164 -20.43 1.67 -13.62
CA ALA A 164 -20.71 0.24 -13.61
C ALA A 164 -21.56 -0.13 -12.39
N LYS A 165 -22.44 -1.14 -12.57
CA LYS A 165 -23.28 -1.64 -11.47
C LYS A 165 -22.77 -2.99 -11.01
N THR A 166 -22.71 -3.17 -9.69
CA THR A 166 -22.40 -4.43 -9.03
C THR A 166 -23.66 -5.07 -8.47
N GLY A 167 -23.59 -6.37 -8.19
CA GLY A 167 -24.65 -7.13 -7.53
C GLY A 167 -24.51 -7.19 -6.01
N SER A 168 -24.91 -8.32 -5.44
CA SER A 168 -24.74 -8.64 -4.03
C SER A 168 -24.61 -10.15 -3.83
N ILE A 169 -23.91 -10.54 -2.75
CA ILE A 169 -23.80 -11.93 -2.30
C ILE A 169 -24.22 -12.02 -0.84
N THR A 170 -24.92 -13.11 -0.47
CA THR A 170 -25.36 -13.34 0.89
C THR A 170 -24.76 -14.63 1.44
N TYR A 171 -24.23 -14.58 2.66
CA TYR A 171 -23.74 -15.72 3.41
C TYR A 171 -24.17 -15.60 4.87
N GLY A 172 -24.92 -16.59 5.39
CA GLY A 172 -25.57 -16.47 6.68
C GLY A 172 -26.53 -15.29 6.73
N ASP A 173 -26.37 -14.45 7.76
CA ASP A 173 -27.17 -13.22 7.93
C ASP A 173 -26.51 -11.98 7.30
N ALA A 174 -25.32 -12.12 6.70
CA ALA A 174 -24.58 -11.03 6.09
C ALA A 174 -24.84 -10.94 4.58
N THR A 175 -25.13 -9.73 4.10
CA THR A 175 -25.24 -9.42 2.68
C THR A 175 -24.19 -8.37 2.32
N TRP A 176 -23.38 -8.68 1.32
CA TRP A 176 -22.31 -7.85 0.82
C TRP A 176 -22.66 -7.32 -0.56
N SER A 177 -22.39 -6.04 -0.80
CA SER A 177 -22.65 -5.39 -2.08
C SER A 177 -21.68 -4.23 -2.28
N GLY A 178 -21.50 -3.81 -3.54
CA GLY A 178 -20.65 -2.69 -3.88
C GLY A 178 -19.22 -3.10 -4.22
N SER A 179 -18.33 -2.10 -4.23
CA SER A 179 -16.98 -2.23 -4.76
C SER A 179 -15.90 -2.50 -3.69
N GLY A 180 -16.25 -2.75 -2.45
CA GLY A 180 -15.28 -2.86 -1.36
C GLY A 180 -14.72 -1.50 -0.91
N TRP A 181 -14.30 -1.43 0.36
CA TRP A 181 -13.83 -0.16 0.96
C TRP A 181 -12.31 0.00 0.97
N THR A 182 -11.56 -1.09 0.85
CA THR A 182 -10.10 -1.07 0.85
C THR A 182 -9.52 -1.31 -0.55
N GLY A 183 -10.37 -1.65 -1.50
CA GLY A 183 -9.96 -2.01 -2.85
C GLY A 183 -9.58 -0.80 -3.69
N GLN A 184 -8.64 -1.05 -4.58
CA GLN A 184 -8.27 -0.16 -5.67
C GLN A 184 -8.43 -0.93 -6.97
N PRO A 185 -8.98 -0.33 -8.05
CA PRO A 185 -8.97 -0.98 -9.36
C PRO A 185 -7.55 -1.28 -9.80
N LEU A 186 -7.32 -2.48 -10.30
CA LEU A 186 -6.14 -2.80 -11.08
C LEU A 186 -6.36 -2.30 -12.50
N MET A 187 -5.30 -1.92 -13.17
CA MET A 187 -5.35 -1.42 -14.55
C MET A 187 -4.15 -1.94 -15.32
N GLU A 188 -4.39 -2.34 -16.56
CA GLU A 188 -3.29 -2.73 -17.44
C GLU A 188 -3.62 -2.40 -18.89
N LYS A 189 -2.66 -1.83 -19.58
CA LYS A 189 -2.67 -1.68 -21.03
C LYS A 189 -1.99 -2.89 -21.65
N TRP A 190 -2.77 -3.95 -21.86
CA TRP A 190 -2.28 -5.19 -22.42
C TRP A 190 -1.67 -5.00 -23.83
N SER A 191 -0.55 -5.68 -24.07
CA SER A 191 0.00 -5.73 -25.43
C SER A 191 -0.96 -6.41 -26.40
N GLN A 192 -0.85 -6.10 -27.70
CA GLN A 192 -1.68 -6.73 -28.72
C GLN A 192 -1.47 -8.25 -28.81
N GLU A 193 -0.27 -8.72 -28.47
CA GLU A 193 0.03 -10.15 -28.44
C GLU A 193 -0.72 -10.85 -27.30
N VAL A 194 -0.69 -10.31 -26.11
CA VAL A 194 -1.42 -10.85 -24.96
C VAL A 194 -2.92 -10.82 -25.20
N LYS A 195 -3.49 -9.71 -25.69
CA LYS A 195 -4.93 -9.60 -25.97
C LYS A 195 -5.46 -10.65 -26.94
N LYS A 196 -4.67 -11.05 -27.94
CA LYS A 196 -5.08 -12.10 -28.91
C LYS A 196 -5.37 -13.43 -28.23
N SER A 197 -4.60 -13.78 -27.22
CA SER A 197 -4.71 -15.03 -26.47
C SER A 197 -5.75 -14.97 -25.36
N MET A 198 -6.18 -13.76 -24.94
CA MET A 198 -7.17 -13.59 -23.89
C MET A 198 -8.60 -13.89 -24.34
N ASN A 199 -9.43 -14.28 -23.40
CA ASN A 199 -10.87 -14.48 -23.53
C ASN A 199 -11.64 -13.14 -23.53
N MET A 200 -11.21 -12.18 -24.36
CA MET A 200 -11.86 -10.88 -24.54
C MET A 200 -12.84 -10.89 -25.72
N TYR A 201 -13.77 -9.94 -25.70
CA TYR A 201 -14.61 -9.66 -26.88
C TYR A 201 -13.77 -9.13 -28.04
N ASP A 202 -14.21 -9.39 -29.28
CA ASP A 202 -13.44 -9.02 -30.48
C ASP A 202 -13.11 -7.51 -30.52
N TRP A 203 -14.09 -6.66 -30.20
CA TRP A 203 -13.87 -5.22 -30.18
C TRP A 203 -12.76 -4.80 -29.20
N ALA A 204 -12.67 -5.45 -28.03
CA ALA A 204 -11.66 -5.17 -27.03
C ALA A 204 -10.26 -5.62 -27.47
N LYS A 205 -10.17 -6.76 -28.16
CA LYS A 205 -8.91 -7.22 -28.77
C LYS A 205 -8.42 -6.29 -29.86
N GLU A 206 -9.33 -5.69 -30.62
CA GLU A 206 -9.03 -4.80 -31.75
C GLU A 206 -8.70 -3.36 -31.30
N LYS A 207 -9.10 -2.93 -30.10
CA LYS A 207 -8.84 -1.57 -29.57
C LYS A 207 -7.37 -1.43 -29.18
N ASP A 208 -6.58 -0.63 -29.93
CA ASP A 208 -5.12 -0.48 -29.76
C ASP A 208 -4.72 0.15 -28.41
N ASP A 209 -5.50 1.11 -27.94
CA ASP A 209 -5.26 1.88 -26.71
C ASP A 209 -6.10 1.44 -25.52
N LEU A 210 -6.61 0.20 -25.55
CA LEU A 210 -7.39 -0.38 -24.47
C LEU A 210 -6.55 -0.42 -23.16
N VAL A 211 -7.07 0.25 -22.14
CA VAL A 211 -6.65 0.06 -20.75
C VAL A 211 -7.78 -0.69 -20.03
N GLU A 212 -7.51 -1.91 -19.63
CA GLU A 212 -8.48 -2.73 -18.92
C GLU A 212 -8.46 -2.43 -17.44
N VAL A 213 -9.61 -2.06 -16.88
CA VAL A 213 -9.87 -1.96 -15.44
C VAL A 213 -10.32 -3.31 -14.94
N ILE A 214 -9.61 -3.88 -13.98
CA ILE A 214 -9.90 -5.18 -13.38
C ILE A 214 -10.26 -4.95 -11.92
N TYR A 215 -11.49 -5.30 -11.54
CA TYR A 215 -11.96 -4.99 -10.20
C TYR A 215 -12.75 -6.13 -9.56
N ALA A 216 -12.19 -6.70 -8.49
CA ALA A 216 -12.87 -7.68 -7.67
C ALA A 216 -13.82 -6.98 -6.68
N CYS A 217 -15.10 -7.37 -6.70
CA CYS A 217 -16.18 -6.69 -5.99
C CYS A 217 -16.75 -7.53 -4.84
N MET A 218 -17.51 -6.88 -3.97
CA MET A 218 -18.11 -7.55 -2.81
C MET A 218 -19.27 -8.51 -3.18
N ASP A 219 -19.71 -8.52 -4.42
CA ASP A 219 -20.75 -9.41 -4.93
C ASP A 219 -20.24 -10.76 -5.45
N GLY A 220 -18.93 -11.00 -5.32
CA GLY A 220 -18.29 -12.26 -5.70
C GLY A 220 -17.80 -12.31 -7.14
N TYR A 221 -17.88 -11.20 -7.87
CA TYR A 221 -17.43 -11.10 -9.24
C TYR A 221 -16.14 -10.28 -9.37
N VAL A 222 -15.32 -10.62 -10.36
CA VAL A 222 -14.27 -9.78 -10.91
C VAL A 222 -14.79 -9.19 -12.22
N TYR A 223 -14.83 -7.87 -12.31
CA TYR A 223 -15.27 -7.13 -13.49
C TYR A 223 -14.08 -6.69 -14.33
N PHE A 224 -14.27 -6.68 -15.65
CA PHE A 224 -13.27 -6.30 -16.64
C PHE A 224 -13.88 -5.22 -17.54
N LEU A 225 -13.39 -4.00 -17.44
CA LEU A 225 -14.02 -2.83 -18.05
C LEU A 225 -12.98 -2.01 -18.84
N ASP A 226 -13.38 -1.40 -19.92
CA ASP A 226 -12.59 -0.38 -20.61
C ASP A 226 -12.55 0.91 -19.77
N LEU A 227 -11.36 1.41 -19.45
CA LEU A 227 -11.16 2.62 -18.66
C LEU A 227 -11.87 3.84 -19.26
N GLU A 228 -11.92 3.96 -20.57
CA GLU A 228 -12.48 5.11 -21.27
C GLU A 228 -14.02 5.11 -21.28
N THR A 229 -14.64 3.96 -21.49
CA THR A 229 -16.08 3.84 -21.76
C THR A 229 -16.87 3.14 -20.65
N GLY A 230 -16.19 2.36 -19.80
CA GLY A 230 -16.84 1.47 -18.83
C GLY A 230 -17.52 0.26 -19.45
N GLU A 231 -17.36 0.02 -20.76
CA GLU A 231 -17.89 -1.16 -21.44
C GLU A 231 -17.13 -2.41 -21.01
N ALA A 232 -17.84 -3.54 -20.85
CA ALA A 232 -17.22 -4.79 -20.48
C ALA A 232 -16.31 -5.32 -21.61
N THR A 233 -15.06 -5.62 -21.29
CA THR A 233 -14.08 -6.17 -22.27
C THR A 233 -14.22 -7.67 -22.44
N ARG A 234 -14.83 -8.35 -21.49
CA ARG A 234 -15.15 -9.80 -21.42
C ARG A 234 -16.23 -10.06 -20.39
N ASP A 235 -16.71 -11.29 -20.30
CA ASP A 235 -17.64 -11.70 -19.25
C ASP A 235 -17.00 -11.58 -17.86
N PRO A 236 -17.74 -11.14 -16.82
CA PRO A 236 -17.22 -11.09 -15.47
C PRO A 236 -16.94 -12.48 -14.91
N LEU A 237 -15.85 -12.64 -14.19
CA LEU A 237 -15.48 -13.89 -13.53
C LEU A 237 -16.18 -14.01 -12.18
N TYR A 238 -16.99 -15.04 -11.98
CA TYR A 238 -17.58 -15.36 -10.67
C TYR A 238 -16.67 -16.28 -9.86
N LEU A 239 -16.17 -15.81 -8.72
CA LEU A 239 -15.39 -16.58 -7.75
C LEU A 239 -16.20 -16.95 -6.49
N GLY A 240 -17.34 -16.30 -6.27
CA GLY A 240 -18.29 -16.63 -5.22
C GLY A 240 -17.89 -16.17 -3.81
N PHE A 241 -16.92 -15.27 -3.68
CA PHE A 241 -16.48 -14.70 -2.41
C PHE A 241 -16.56 -13.18 -2.42
N THR A 242 -16.82 -12.58 -1.26
CA THR A 242 -16.72 -11.13 -1.10
C THR A 242 -15.27 -10.68 -1.19
N PHE A 243 -14.98 -9.74 -2.09
CA PHE A 243 -13.66 -9.13 -2.21
C PHE A 243 -13.71 -7.71 -1.66
N LYS A 244 -12.83 -7.40 -0.72
CA LYS A 244 -12.68 -6.07 -0.10
C LYS A 244 -11.38 -5.40 -0.48
N GLY A 245 -10.31 -6.20 -0.67
CA GLY A 245 -8.98 -5.78 -1.05
C GLY A 245 -8.82 -5.54 -2.55
N ALA A 246 -7.66 -5.02 -2.95
CA ALA A 246 -7.39 -4.62 -4.33
C ALA A 246 -7.02 -5.78 -5.26
N GLY A 247 -6.49 -6.87 -4.76
CA GLY A 247 -5.79 -7.85 -5.58
C GLY A 247 -4.44 -7.33 -6.12
N ALA A 248 -3.82 -8.09 -7.01
CA ALA A 248 -2.61 -7.71 -7.74
C ALA A 248 -2.56 -8.40 -9.10
N LEU A 249 -1.86 -7.78 -10.08
CA LEU A 249 -1.44 -8.39 -11.34
C LEU A 249 0.04 -8.76 -11.27
N ASP A 250 0.49 -9.59 -12.16
CA ASP A 250 1.90 -9.95 -12.23
C ASP A 250 2.74 -8.78 -12.77
N PRO A 251 3.79 -8.34 -12.05
CA PRO A 251 4.58 -7.16 -12.45
C PRO A 251 5.38 -7.35 -13.74
N ARG A 252 5.51 -8.58 -14.24
CA ARG A 252 6.14 -8.91 -15.53
C ARG A 252 5.22 -8.69 -16.72
N GLY A 253 3.92 -8.31 -16.49
CA GLY A 253 2.91 -8.23 -17.52
C GLY A 253 2.38 -9.61 -17.96
N TYR A 254 2.59 -10.64 -17.15
CA TYR A 254 1.94 -11.94 -17.37
C TYR A 254 0.46 -11.84 -16.99
N PRO A 255 -0.45 -12.43 -17.75
CA PRO A 255 -1.88 -12.32 -17.49
C PRO A 255 -2.32 -13.17 -16.28
N ILE A 256 -1.82 -12.82 -15.11
CA ILE A 256 -2.11 -13.46 -13.82
C ILE A 256 -2.68 -12.42 -12.85
N MET A 257 -3.78 -12.78 -12.19
CA MET A 257 -4.33 -12.02 -11.08
C MET A 257 -4.21 -12.81 -9.79
N TYR A 258 -3.79 -12.12 -8.73
CA TYR A 258 -3.78 -12.60 -7.35
C TYR A 258 -4.85 -11.84 -6.56
N VAL A 259 -5.81 -12.53 -5.96
CA VAL A 259 -6.89 -11.85 -5.22
C VAL A 259 -7.33 -12.67 -4.01
N GLY A 260 -7.47 -12.01 -2.88
CA GLY A 260 -7.87 -12.63 -1.63
C GLY A 260 -9.33 -12.39 -1.28
N ALA A 261 -10.00 -13.42 -0.78
CA ALA A 261 -11.37 -13.35 -0.29
C ALA A 261 -11.44 -12.64 1.07
N GLY A 262 -12.28 -11.63 1.18
CA GLY A 262 -12.47 -10.82 2.38
C GLY A 262 -13.54 -11.34 3.34
N TYR A 263 -14.20 -12.46 3.04
CA TYR A 263 -15.16 -13.15 3.90
C TYR A 263 -15.42 -14.57 3.42
N ASP A 264 -15.89 -15.44 4.33
CA ASP A 264 -16.38 -16.77 3.98
C ASP A 264 -17.63 -16.68 3.13
N SER A 265 -17.91 -17.72 2.36
CA SER A 265 -19.07 -17.79 1.48
C SER A 265 -19.69 -19.20 1.46
N ASN A 266 -20.74 -19.38 0.67
CA ASN A 266 -21.31 -20.71 0.41
C ASN A 266 -20.34 -21.64 -0.32
N GLU A 267 -19.31 -21.09 -0.96
CA GLU A 267 -18.22 -21.84 -1.64
C GLU A 267 -17.12 -22.29 -0.65
N GLY A 268 -17.25 -21.93 0.64
CA GLY A 268 -16.36 -22.35 1.72
C GLY A 268 -15.66 -21.20 2.44
N THR A 269 -14.52 -21.50 3.06
CA THR A 269 -13.72 -20.52 3.81
C THR A 269 -12.89 -19.63 2.87
N ALA A 270 -12.67 -18.41 3.31
CA ALA A 270 -11.88 -17.41 2.59
C ALA A 270 -10.48 -17.95 2.23
N ARG A 271 -10.00 -17.57 1.07
CA ARG A 271 -8.73 -17.99 0.48
C ARG A 271 -8.22 -16.97 -0.51
N VAL A 272 -6.96 -17.14 -0.89
CA VAL A 272 -6.37 -16.39 -2.01
C VAL A 272 -6.50 -17.22 -3.28
N PHE A 273 -6.81 -16.56 -4.38
CA PHE A 273 -6.91 -17.13 -5.73
C PHE A 273 -5.75 -16.63 -6.59
N VAL A 274 -5.14 -17.53 -7.35
CA VAL A 274 -4.25 -17.25 -8.47
C VAL A 274 -5.02 -17.57 -9.75
N VAL A 275 -5.35 -16.52 -10.51
CA VAL A 275 -6.26 -16.61 -11.67
C VAL A 275 -5.49 -16.41 -12.96
N ASN A 276 -5.69 -17.28 -13.92
CA ASN A 276 -5.25 -17.14 -15.30
C ASN A 276 -6.19 -16.16 -16.04
N LEU A 277 -5.71 -15.00 -16.44
CA LEU A 277 -6.50 -14.01 -17.17
C LEU A 277 -6.60 -14.29 -18.69
N LEU A 278 -5.95 -15.34 -19.22
CA LEU A 278 -6.18 -15.75 -20.59
C LEU A 278 -7.60 -16.32 -20.77
N ASP A 279 -8.02 -17.18 -19.81
CA ASP A 279 -9.29 -17.91 -19.87
C ASP A 279 -10.18 -17.75 -18.61
N CYS A 280 -9.76 -16.94 -17.66
CA CYS A 280 -10.41 -16.74 -16.36
C CYS A 280 -10.49 -17.99 -15.48
N SER A 281 -9.62 -18.98 -15.66
CA SER A 281 -9.55 -20.16 -14.81
C SER A 281 -8.74 -19.90 -13.52
N VAL A 282 -9.09 -20.62 -12.44
CA VAL A 282 -8.32 -20.62 -11.20
C VAL A 282 -7.20 -21.65 -11.33
N MET A 283 -5.94 -21.18 -11.27
CA MET A 283 -4.76 -22.05 -11.34
C MET A 283 -4.36 -22.61 -9.99
N TYR A 284 -4.47 -21.79 -8.92
CA TYR A 284 -4.05 -22.20 -7.59
C TYR A 284 -4.83 -21.45 -6.51
N THR A 285 -4.96 -22.03 -5.32
CA THR A 285 -5.53 -21.37 -4.14
C THR A 285 -4.75 -21.75 -2.88
N PHE A 286 -4.71 -20.85 -1.90
CA PHE A 286 -4.07 -21.09 -0.61
C PHE A 286 -4.72 -20.30 0.53
N GLY A 287 -4.31 -20.60 1.75
CA GLY A 287 -4.66 -19.85 2.97
C GLY A 287 -5.92 -20.32 3.68
N ASN A 288 -6.82 -21.06 3.02
CA ASN A 288 -8.05 -21.53 3.62
C ASN A 288 -7.82 -22.58 4.70
N ASN A 289 -8.34 -22.34 5.92
CA ASN A 289 -8.20 -23.23 7.06
C ASN A 289 -6.75 -23.66 7.32
N ASP A 290 -5.79 -22.75 7.17
CA ASP A 290 -4.37 -23.06 7.35
C ASP A 290 -4.08 -23.38 8.82
N GLU A 291 -3.65 -24.61 9.11
CA GLU A 291 -3.38 -25.10 10.47
C GLU A 291 -2.19 -24.40 11.12
N PHE A 292 -1.32 -23.76 10.32
CA PHE A 292 -0.23 -22.95 10.83
C PHE A 292 -0.71 -21.63 11.45
N SER A 293 -1.96 -21.18 11.20
CA SER A 293 -2.52 -19.96 11.77
C SER A 293 -2.71 -20.08 13.29
N LEU A 294 -2.30 -19.04 14.03
CA LEU A 294 -2.66 -18.85 15.44
C LEU A 294 -3.99 -18.12 15.61
N ARG A 295 -4.51 -17.53 14.54
CA ARG A 295 -5.76 -16.76 14.55
C ARG A 295 -6.95 -17.65 14.19
N GLY A 296 -7.78 -17.96 15.19
CA GLY A 296 -8.91 -18.88 15.02
C GLY A 296 -10.12 -18.33 14.28
N ASN A 297 -10.26 -16.99 14.17
CA ASN A 297 -11.37 -16.29 13.53
C ASN A 297 -10.87 -15.14 12.69
N LEU A 298 -11.69 -14.62 11.76
CA LEU A 298 -11.35 -13.50 10.88
C LEU A 298 -10.12 -13.79 10.04
N SER A 299 -10.03 -14.99 9.49
CA SER A 299 -8.93 -15.43 8.63
C SER A 299 -9.23 -15.05 7.18
N TYR A 300 -9.21 -13.74 6.87
CA TYR A 300 -9.52 -13.19 5.57
C TYR A 300 -8.26 -12.73 4.83
N PHE A 301 -8.41 -12.23 3.61
CA PHE A 301 -7.28 -11.91 2.73
C PHE A 301 -7.56 -10.61 1.99
N ASP A 302 -7.50 -9.49 2.70
CA ASP A 302 -7.77 -8.16 2.15
C ASP A 302 -6.50 -7.46 1.60
N SER A 303 -5.31 -8.03 1.85
CA SER A 303 -4.03 -7.53 1.37
C SER A 303 -3.89 -7.64 -0.14
N SER A 304 -3.03 -6.80 -0.71
CA SER A 304 -2.59 -6.88 -2.11
C SER A 304 -1.18 -7.47 -2.18
N ALA A 305 -1.03 -8.50 -2.97
CA ALA A 305 0.23 -9.21 -3.16
C ALA A 305 1.34 -8.32 -3.72
N LEU A 306 2.59 -8.73 -3.44
CA LEU A 306 3.76 -8.40 -4.23
C LEU A 306 4.35 -9.68 -4.82
N VAL A 307 4.92 -9.56 -6.00
CA VAL A 307 5.65 -10.66 -6.64
C VAL A 307 7.09 -10.22 -6.86
N ASP A 308 8.02 -11.00 -6.34
CA ASP A 308 9.42 -10.88 -6.71
C ASP A 308 9.58 -11.49 -8.12
N ALA A 309 9.69 -10.62 -9.11
CA ALA A 309 9.76 -11.02 -10.52
C ALA A 309 11.04 -11.82 -10.86
N VAL A 310 12.12 -11.61 -10.08
CA VAL A 310 13.41 -12.29 -10.30
C VAL A 310 13.38 -13.71 -9.77
N THR A 311 12.83 -13.89 -8.56
CA THR A 311 12.75 -15.19 -7.91
C THR A 311 11.44 -15.94 -8.22
N ASP A 312 10.50 -15.30 -8.92
CA ASP A 312 9.15 -15.85 -9.18
C ASP A 312 8.42 -16.24 -7.89
N THR A 313 8.52 -15.38 -6.87
CA THR A 313 7.96 -15.63 -5.55
C THR A 313 6.81 -14.66 -5.25
N LEU A 314 5.63 -15.22 -4.98
CA LEU A 314 4.49 -14.50 -4.46
C LEU A 314 4.68 -14.22 -2.97
N ILE A 315 4.56 -12.96 -2.55
CA ILE A 315 4.62 -12.52 -1.16
C ILE A 315 3.25 -12.00 -0.77
N TYR A 316 2.61 -12.66 0.21
CA TYR A 316 1.23 -12.36 0.58
C TYR A 316 1.05 -12.38 2.11
N PRO A 317 0.83 -11.22 2.76
CA PRO A 317 0.41 -11.17 4.16
C PRO A 317 -1.08 -11.50 4.28
N GLY A 318 -1.44 -12.37 5.22
CA GLY A 318 -2.82 -12.77 5.48
C GLY A 318 -3.36 -12.24 6.81
N GLU A 319 -4.62 -11.87 6.84
CA GLU A 319 -5.31 -11.53 8.09
C GLU A 319 -5.40 -12.75 9.03
N ASN A 320 -5.15 -13.95 8.53
CA ASN A 320 -4.95 -15.16 9.35
C ASN A 320 -3.65 -15.15 10.17
N GLY A 321 -2.84 -14.09 10.08
CA GLY A 321 -1.59 -13.93 10.82
C GLY A 321 -0.38 -14.66 10.22
N ILE A 322 -0.48 -15.08 8.97
CA ILE A 322 0.58 -15.76 8.25
C ILE A 322 1.08 -14.88 7.09
N LEU A 323 2.39 -14.71 6.99
CA LEU A 323 3.05 -14.23 5.79
C LEU A 323 3.42 -15.44 4.93
N TYR A 324 2.92 -15.46 3.70
CA TYR A 324 3.20 -16.50 2.70
C TYR A 324 4.26 -16.03 1.73
N LEU A 325 5.27 -16.88 1.48
CA LEU A 325 6.23 -16.78 0.40
C LEU A 325 6.08 -18.05 -0.44
N ILE A 326 5.59 -17.91 -1.66
CA ILE A 326 5.22 -19.05 -2.52
C ILE A 326 5.98 -18.97 -3.83
N LYS A 327 6.87 -19.92 -4.07
CA LYS A 327 7.54 -20.11 -5.36
C LYS A 327 6.51 -20.55 -6.39
N LEU A 328 6.20 -19.70 -7.37
CA LEU A 328 5.10 -19.93 -8.31
C LEU A 328 5.46 -20.93 -9.41
N ASN A 329 6.73 -21.01 -9.82
CA ASN A 329 7.17 -21.77 -11.00
C ASN A 329 6.30 -21.46 -12.21
N THR A 330 6.21 -20.18 -12.52
CA THR A 330 5.39 -19.66 -13.60
C THR A 330 5.94 -20.06 -14.96
N SER A 331 5.09 -20.59 -15.82
CA SER A 331 5.39 -20.82 -17.23
C SER A 331 4.39 -20.06 -18.09
N TYR A 332 4.89 -19.12 -18.90
CA TYR A 332 4.06 -18.34 -19.81
C TYR A 332 4.67 -18.32 -21.21
N ASP A 333 3.89 -18.72 -22.20
CA ASP A 333 4.23 -18.64 -23.62
C ASP A 333 3.14 -17.81 -24.34
N PRO A 334 3.41 -16.53 -24.66
CA PRO A 334 2.46 -15.66 -25.31
C PRO A 334 2.11 -16.11 -26.75
N GLU A 335 3.05 -16.73 -27.48
CA GLU A 335 2.81 -17.21 -28.84
C GLU A 335 1.87 -18.43 -28.84
N ALA A 336 2.08 -19.35 -27.91
CA ALA A 336 1.22 -20.52 -27.73
C ALA A 336 -0.08 -20.19 -26.97
N GLY A 337 -0.16 -19.03 -26.32
CA GLY A 337 -1.31 -18.65 -25.49
C GLY A 337 -1.47 -19.58 -24.27
N THR A 338 -0.37 -20.04 -23.68
CA THR A 338 -0.40 -20.95 -22.53
C THR A 338 0.22 -20.33 -21.29
N LEU A 339 -0.44 -20.53 -20.17
CA LEU A 339 -0.03 -20.01 -18.86
C LEU A 339 -0.31 -21.03 -17.78
N SER A 340 0.66 -21.28 -16.89
CA SER A 340 0.47 -22.13 -15.73
C SER A 340 1.35 -21.66 -14.56
N VAL A 341 0.95 -22.01 -13.35
CA VAL A 341 1.78 -21.97 -12.14
C VAL A 341 1.83 -23.37 -11.53
N ASN A 342 2.97 -23.71 -10.93
CA ASN A 342 3.16 -25.00 -10.25
C ASN A 342 3.92 -24.79 -8.95
N PRO A 343 3.29 -24.21 -7.89
CA PRO A 343 3.92 -23.93 -6.62
C PRO A 343 4.46 -25.20 -5.98
N ASP A 344 5.77 -25.26 -5.69
CA ASP A 344 6.45 -26.42 -5.13
C ASP A 344 7.31 -26.10 -3.90
N HIS A 345 7.49 -24.82 -3.60
CA HIS A 345 8.19 -24.37 -2.41
C HIS A 345 7.39 -23.27 -1.72
N ILE A 346 6.87 -23.59 -0.53
CA ILE A 346 5.99 -22.72 0.24
C ILE A 346 6.61 -22.48 1.60
N VAL A 347 6.96 -21.24 1.87
CA VAL A 347 7.46 -20.80 3.16
C VAL A 347 6.39 -19.94 3.83
N LYS A 348 6.15 -20.21 5.11
CA LYS A 348 5.20 -19.46 5.93
C LYS A 348 5.89 -18.93 7.17
N TRP A 349 5.64 -17.69 7.50
CA TRP A 349 6.10 -17.08 8.74
C TRP A 349 4.91 -16.61 9.55
N ARG A 350 4.96 -16.81 10.86
CA ARG A 350 3.99 -16.29 11.84
C ARG A 350 4.70 -15.82 13.09
N TYR A 351 4.00 -15.06 13.89
CA TYR A 351 4.49 -14.56 15.17
C TYR A 351 3.41 -14.65 16.24
N ASN A 352 3.85 -14.61 17.51
CA ASN A 352 2.99 -14.45 18.67
C ASN A 352 3.49 -13.23 19.47
N GLY A 353 2.61 -12.25 19.66
CA GLY A 353 2.96 -10.99 20.30
C GLY A 353 2.58 -10.94 21.78
N THR A 354 3.20 -10.04 22.52
CA THR A 354 2.91 -9.79 23.94
C THR A 354 1.45 -9.37 24.20
N ARG A 355 0.74 -8.95 23.13
CA ARG A 355 -0.67 -8.53 23.17
C ARG A 355 -1.67 -9.64 22.95
N THR A 356 -1.23 -10.83 22.57
CA THR A 356 -2.09 -11.98 22.29
C THR A 356 -2.88 -12.45 23.51
N SER A 357 -2.46 -12.09 24.72
CA SER A 357 -3.25 -12.28 25.95
C SER A 357 -4.60 -11.54 25.93
N VAL A 358 -4.76 -10.52 25.10
CA VAL A 358 -6.01 -9.78 24.91
C VAL A 358 -6.90 -10.45 23.85
N GLY A 359 -6.30 -11.11 22.85
CA GLY A 359 -7.02 -11.85 21.82
C GLY A 359 -6.13 -12.18 20.61
N SER A 360 -6.23 -13.42 20.13
CA SER A 360 -5.43 -13.87 18.95
C SER A 360 -5.76 -13.12 17.65
N TYR A 361 -6.92 -12.45 17.58
CA TYR A 361 -7.30 -11.64 16.43
C TYR A 361 -6.39 -10.41 16.22
N LEU A 362 -5.60 -10.03 17.23
CA LEU A 362 -4.59 -8.96 17.11
C LEU A 362 -3.38 -9.35 16.25
N LEU A 363 -3.25 -10.61 15.86
CA LEU A 363 -2.16 -11.11 15.03
C LEU A 363 -2.40 -10.96 13.51
N GLY A 364 -3.54 -10.43 13.09
CA GLY A 364 -3.89 -10.35 11.67
C GLY A 364 -3.11 -9.27 10.94
N MET A 365 -2.65 -9.57 9.73
CA MET A 365 -2.05 -8.63 8.79
C MET A 365 -3.06 -8.36 7.66
N SER A 366 -3.91 -7.35 7.84
CA SER A 366 -4.98 -7.02 6.89
C SER A 366 -4.59 -5.94 5.88
N ASP A 367 -3.51 -5.22 6.13
CA ASP A 367 -2.93 -4.26 5.19
C ASP A 367 -1.97 -4.93 4.19
N SER A 368 -1.54 -4.19 3.18
CA SER A 368 -0.58 -4.68 2.19
C SER A 368 0.84 -4.33 2.63
N ALA A 369 1.79 -5.24 2.43
CA ALA A 369 3.19 -4.98 2.74
C ALA A 369 3.81 -3.97 1.76
N ALA A 370 4.76 -3.16 2.25
CA ALA A 370 5.71 -2.44 1.44
C ALA A 370 7.09 -3.09 1.56
N ILE A 371 7.90 -3.07 0.50
CA ILE A 371 9.19 -3.77 0.47
C ILE A 371 10.25 -2.88 -0.19
N TYR A 372 11.44 -2.85 0.42
CA TYR A 372 12.65 -2.32 -0.20
C TYR A 372 13.84 -3.23 0.13
N ASP A 373 14.68 -3.51 -0.84
CA ASP A 373 15.72 -4.55 -0.76
C ASP A 373 15.11 -5.88 -0.30
N CYS A 374 15.62 -6.52 0.72
CA CYS A 374 15.02 -7.71 1.31
C CYS A 374 14.11 -7.42 2.52
N TYR A 375 13.80 -6.16 2.80
CA TYR A 375 13.06 -5.77 4.00
C TYR A 375 11.60 -5.48 3.72
N LEU A 376 10.74 -6.25 4.37
CA LEU A 376 9.28 -6.12 4.30
C LEU A 376 8.79 -5.32 5.50
N PHE A 377 7.91 -4.35 5.24
CA PHE A 377 7.24 -3.52 6.24
C PHE A 377 5.75 -3.80 6.23
N ILE A 378 5.20 -4.15 7.38
CA ILE A 378 3.80 -4.53 7.54
C ILE A 378 3.29 -4.13 8.92
N ALA A 379 2.05 -3.67 9.01
CA ALA A 379 1.38 -3.48 10.29
C ALA A 379 0.41 -4.63 10.61
N ASP A 380 -0.01 -4.72 11.86
CA ASP A 380 -0.97 -5.72 12.30
C ASP A 380 -2.18 -5.10 13.01
N ASN A 381 -3.18 -5.93 13.28
CA ASN A 381 -4.37 -5.54 14.04
C ASN A 381 -4.06 -5.22 15.52
N GLY A 382 -2.88 -5.55 16.01
CA GLY A 382 -2.41 -5.28 17.38
C GLY A 382 -1.67 -3.95 17.53
N GLY A 383 -1.43 -3.23 16.43
CA GLY A 383 -0.68 -1.97 16.42
C GLY A 383 0.83 -2.18 16.48
N ASN A 384 1.35 -3.28 15.92
CA ASN A 384 2.76 -3.47 15.66
C ASN A 384 3.04 -3.13 14.19
N LEU A 385 3.93 -2.18 13.94
CA LEU A 385 4.57 -2.03 12.63
C LEU A 385 5.89 -2.79 12.67
N MET A 386 6.08 -3.71 11.76
CA MET A 386 7.19 -4.65 11.76
C MET A 386 8.08 -4.45 10.54
N CYS A 387 9.40 -4.56 10.72
CA CYS A 387 10.39 -4.74 9.66
C CYS A 387 10.91 -6.17 9.72
N LEU A 388 10.72 -6.93 8.66
CA LEU A 388 11.12 -8.32 8.52
C LEU A 388 12.11 -8.47 7.37
N ASP A 389 13.22 -9.15 7.58
CA ASP A 389 14.15 -9.57 6.53
C ASP A 389 13.58 -10.82 5.83
N LEU A 390 13.28 -10.74 4.55
CA LEU A 390 12.69 -11.83 3.75
C LEU A 390 13.67 -13.00 3.51
N ASN A 391 14.97 -12.73 3.54
CA ASN A 391 15.98 -13.75 3.28
C ASN A 391 16.27 -14.63 4.51
N THR A 392 16.02 -14.09 5.70
CA THR A 392 16.22 -14.79 6.97
C THR A 392 14.93 -15.02 7.76
N LEU A 393 13.85 -14.35 7.43
CA LEU A 393 12.59 -14.26 8.16
C LEU A 393 12.79 -13.89 9.64
N GLN A 394 13.81 -13.07 9.91
CA GLN A 394 14.06 -12.50 11.23
C GLN A 394 13.50 -11.08 11.30
N LEU A 395 12.84 -10.78 12.40
CA LEU A 395 12.40 -9.41 12.69
C LEU A 395 13.61 -8.53 12.98
N VAL A 396 13.73 -7.43 12.23
CA VAL A 396 14.78 -6.43 12.42
C VAL A 396 14.39 -5.46 13.51
N TRP A 397 13.19 -4.88 13.39
CA TRP A 397 12.63 -4.00 14.40
C TRP A 397 11.09 -4.07 14.42
N VAL A 398 10.51 -3.64 15.54
CA VAL A 398 9.06 -3.52 15.72
C VAL A 398 8.77 -2.18 16.39
N GLN A 399 7.89 -1.37 15.80
CA GLN A 399 7.42 -0.11 16.35
C GLN A 399 5.98 -0.22 16.80
N ASP A 400 5.70 0.24 17.99
CA ASP A 400 4.34 0.39 18.51
C ASP A 400 3.64 1.58 17.86
N ILE A 401 2.57 1.32 17.10
CA ILE A 401 1.70 2.32 16.49
C ILE A 401 0.30 2.38 17.13
N LEU A 402 0.17 1.91 18.34
CA LEU A 402 -0.94 2.03 19.29
C LEU A 402 -2.10 1.05 19.10
N ASP A 403 -2.71 0.94 17.96
CA ASP A 403 -3.93 0.19 17.72
C ASP A 403 -3.93 -0.41 16.32
N ASP A 404 -5.03 -1.04 15.94
CA ASP A 404 -5.28 -1.65 14.64
C ASP A 404 -4.86 -0.73 13.48
N SER A 405 -4.19 -1.28 12.50
CA SER A 405 -3.87 -0.58 11.27
C SER A 405 -4.33 -1.39 10.08
N ASN A 406 -5.24 -0.80 9.31
CA ASN A 406 -5.58 -1.23 7.95
C ASN A 406 -4.91 -0.32 6.91
N SER A 407 -3.98 0.52 7.35
CA SER A 407 -3.24 1.45 6.51
C SER A 407 -1.96 0.81 6.02
N THR A 408 -1.93 0.46 4.76
CA THR A 408 -0.70 0.00 4.10
C THR A 408 0.44 1.00 4.30
N PRO A 409 1.59 0.59 4.82
CA PRO A 409 2.77 1.44 4.92
C PRO A 409 3.21 1.95 3.56
N VAL A 410 3.57 3.23 3.47
CA VAL A 410 4.08 3.86 2.26
C VAL A 410 5.54 4.21 2.47
N LEU A 411 6.41 3.77 1.57
CA LEU A 411 7.82 4.13 1.57
C LEU A 411 8.05 5.44 0.81
N SER A 412 8.95 6.27 1.31
CA SER A 412 9.37 7.51 0.67
C SER A 412 10.85 7.75 0.89
N VAL A 413 11.59 8.05 -0.17
CA VAL A 413 12.98 8.50 -0.08
C VAL A 413 13.02 10.02 -0.02
N GLU A 414 13.56 10.57 1.06
CA GLU A 414 13.66 12.00 1.28
C GLU A 414 15.09 12.33 1.73
N ASP A 415 15.75 13.20 0.97
CA ASP A 415 17.15 13.60 1.22
C ASP A 415 18.12 12.39 1.35
N GLY A 416 17.85 11.31 0.60
CA GLY A 416 18.66 10.08 0.61
C GLY A 416 18.37 9.12 1.77
N HIS A 417 17.37 9.38 2.59
CA HIS A 417 16.90 8.50 3.66
C HIS A 417 15.54 7.89 3.33
N LEU A 418 15.32 6.66 3.75
CA LEU A 418 14.05 5.95 3.58
C LEU A 418 13.16 6.12 4.82
N TYR A 419 11.94 6.56 4.60
CA TYR A 419 10.91 6.74 5.63
C TYR A 419 9.66 5.93 5.31
N LEU A 420 8.91 5.61 6.36
CA LEU A 420 7.59 5.01 6.32
C LEU A 420 6.53 6.02 6.75
N TYR A 421 5.41 6.00 6.03
CA TYR A 421 4.19 6.70 6.40
C TYR A 421 3.08 5.68 6.62
N VAL A 422 2.46 5.70 7.78
CA VAL A 422 1.37 4.79 8.16
C VAL A 422 0.36 5.54 9.02
N SER A 423 -0.90 5.14 8.98
CA SER A 423 -1.91 5.62 9.91
C SER A 423 -2.45 4.48 10.78
N THR A 424 -2.88 4.81 11.98
CA THR A 424 -3.53 3.87 12.91
C THR A 424 -5.02 4.16 12.91
N SER A 425 -5.85 3.13 12.88
CA SER A 425 -7.27 3.26 13.16
C SER A 425 -7.53 3.07 14.65
N PHE A 426 -8.52 3.81 15.17
CA PHE A 426 -8.99 3.63 16.56
C PHE A 426 -10.14 2.62 16.54
N ARG A 427 -9.83 1.35 16.39
CA ARG A 427 -10.85 0.32 16.31
C ARG A 427 -11.10 -0.37 17.65
N LEU A 428 -10.03 -0.71 18.33
CA LEU A 428 -10.11 -1.57 19.50
C LEU A 428 -10.10 -0.79 20.80
N GLY A 429 -9.52 0.40 20.80
CA GLY A 429 -9.43 1.27 21.97
C GLY A 429 -8.82 0.60 23.20
N TRP A 430 -8.13 -0.52 23.00
CA TRP A 430 -7.65 -1.34 24.10
C TRP A 430 -6.55 -0.68 24.93
N ARG A 431 -5.92 0.35 24.40
CA ARG A 431 -4.92 1.16 25.12
C ARG A 431 -5.46 2.47 25.65
N SER A 432 -6.55 2.99 25.08
CA SER A 432 -7.15 4.25 25.51
C SER A 432 -8.65 4.23 25.25
N SER A 433 -9.42 4.25 26.31
CA SER A 433 -10.89 4.36 26.22
C SER A 433 -11.38 5.77 25.89
N THR A 434 -10.51 6.74 25.65
CA THR A 434 -10.86 8.16 25.66
C THR A 434 -10.52 8.94 24.43
N THR A 435 -9.80 8.39 23.45
CA THR A 435 -9.35 9.15 22.30
C THR A 435 -9.77 8.52 20.99
N ALA A 436 -10.58 9.26 20.24
CA ALA A 436 -10.83 9.06 18.82
C ALA A 436 -9.72 9.73 17.97
N GLU A 437 -8.50 9.80 18.48
CA GLU A 437 -7.36 10.33 17.72
C GLU A 437 -6.83 9.25 16.79
N VAL A 438 -6.90 9.51 15.49
CA VAL A 438 -6.26 8.69 14.47
C VAL A 438 -4.89 9.29 14.16
N PRO A 439 -3.80 8.69 14.63
CA PRO A 439 -2.47 9.18 14.35
C PRO A 439 -2.01 8.80 12.94
N VAL A 440 -1.30 9.73 12.31
CA VAL A 440 -0.46 9.50 11.13
C VAL A 440 0.99 9.62 11.59
N TRP A 441 1.79 8.66 11.21
CA TRP A 441 3.18 8.51 11.63
C TRP A 441 4.13 8.70 10.46
N LYS A 442 5.25 9.40 10.70
CA LYS A 442 6.46 9.27 9.90
C LYS A 442 7.49 8.53 10.74
N ILE A 443 8.02 7.46 10.19
CA ILE A 443 8.90 6.52 10.88
C ILE A 443 10.17 6.33 10.04
N ASP A 444 11.32 6.31 10.69
CA ASP A 444 12.58 5.97 10.08
C ASP A 444 12.57 4.48 9.70
N ALA A 445 12.75 4.16 8.42
CA ALA A 445 12.66 2.78 7.94
C ALA A 445 13.86 1.91 8.37
N GLU A 446 15.02 2.50 8.70
CA GLU A 446 16.17 1.75 9.18
C GLU A 446 16.04 1.34 10.64
N THR A 447 15.48 2.22 11.50
CA THR A 447 15.49 2.01 12.96
C THR A 447 14.12 1.72 13.55
N GLY A 448 13.04 2.01 12.82
CA GLY A 448 11.68 1.97 13.32
C GLY A 448 11.35 3.15 14.27
N GLU A 449 12.25 4.13 14.46
CA GLU A 449 12.00 5.26 15.34
C GLU A 449 11.00 6.25 14.74
N ILE A 450 10.18 6.80 15.62
CA ILE A 450 9.18 7.80 15.25
C ILE A 450 9.86 9.13 14.98
N ILE A 451 9.83 9.63 13.75
CA ILE A 451 10.33 10.96 13.40
C ILE A 451 9.32 12.04 13.82
N TRP A 452 8.04 11.81 13.50
CA TRP A 452 6.93 12.63 13.99
C TRP A 452 5.61 11.87 13.96
N LYS A 453 4.67 12.36 14.73
CA LYS A 453 3.28 11.90 14.75
C LYS A 453 2.37 13.12 14.72
N THR A 454 1.32 13.06 13.93
CA THR A 454 0.20 13.99 13.99
C THR A 454 -1.10 13.22 14.17
N SER A 455 -2.06 13.78 14.87
CA SER A 455 -3.33 13.12 15.14
C SER A 455 -4.48 13.96 14.62
N TYR A 456 -5.49 13.26 14.14
CA TYR A 456 -6.74 13.85 13.66
C TYR A 456 -7.90 13.26 14.44
N ASP A 457 -8.89 14.11 14.76
CA ASP A 457 -10.16 13.62 15.28
C ASP A 457 -10.93 12.95 14.12
N CYS A 458 -11.11 11.64 14.23
CA CYS A 458 -11.95 10.87 13.32
C CYS A 458 -13.06 10.19 14.10
N SER A 459 -14.27 10.24 13.55
CA SER A 459 -15.30 9.27 13.89
C SER A 459 -15.05 8.01 13.07
N SER A 460 -14.79 6.89 13.70
CA SER A 460 -14.70 5.57 13.05
C SER A 460 -15.97 5.22 12.30
#